data_24461e810ae530b556392b0c2c4a7d86
#
_entry.id   24461e810ae530b556392b0c2c4a7d86
#
_cell.length_a   1.000
_cell.length_b   1.000
_cell.length_c   1.000
_cell.angle_alpha   90.00
_cell.angle_beta   90.00
_cell.angle_gamma   90.00
#
_symmetry.space_group_name_H-M   'P 1'
#
loop_
_entity.id
_entity.type
_entity.pdbx_description
1 polymer ?
#
loop_
_entity_poly.entity_id
_entity_poly.type
_entity_poly.pdbx_seq_one_letter_code
_entity_poly.pdbx_strand_id
1 'polypeptide(L)'
;MKKMIFLISMIVFLTGCNSAEKEKENSLDLAVASGEEVFNKNCVSCHGSEGRGLADDWKVKDENGNFPAPPLNGTAHTWHHSPAQLLYTINNGGIDMGGQMPAFSERLNEEQKQALIDYIYSLWPSDIQTKYDQRFK
;
A
#
# COMPACT_ATOMS: atom_id res chain seq x y z
N MET A 1 -1.41 57.91 45.71
CA MET A 1 -2.35 56.92 45.13
C MET A 1 -1.64 56.30 43.89
N LYS A 2 -1.00 55.13 44.05
CA LYS A 2 -0.26 54.44 43.01
C LYS A 2 -1.20 53.44 42.33
N LYS A 3 -1.50 53.63 41.04
CA LYS A 3 -2.26 52.68 40.24
C LYS A 3 -1.33 51.56 39.78
N MET A 4 -1.59 50.35 40.24
CA MET A 4 -0.88 49.13 39.84
C MET A 4 -1.61 48.54 38.65
N ILE A 5 -0.98 48.60 37.48
CA ILE A 5 -1.48 48.02 36.23
C ILE A 5 -1.07 46.54 36.20
N PHE A 6 -2.02 45.65 36.34
CA PHE A 6 -1.79 44.18 36.12
C PHE A 6 -1.80 43.90 34.62
N LEU A 7 -0.64 43.56 34.09
CA LEU A 7 -0.49 42.99 32.73
C LEU A 7 -0.84 41.48 32.84
N ILE A 8 -2.03 41.13 32.37
CA ILE A 8 -2.41 39.73 32.17
C ILE A 8 -1.76 39.26 30.87
N SER A 9 -0.69 38.45 30.98
CA SER A 9 -0.06 37.78 29.86
C SER A 9 -0.93 36.62 29.41
N MET A 10 -1.56 36.75 28.27
CA MET A 10 -2.38 35.72 27.64
C MET A 10 -1.45 34.73 26.93
N ILE A 11 -1.16 33.63 27.60
CA ILE A 11 -0.43 32.50 26.99
C ILE A 11 -1.43 31.72 26.12
N VAL A 12 -1.38 31.91 24.81
CA VAL A 12 -2.10 31.10 23.83
C VAL A 12 -1.35 29.79 23.65
N PHE A 13 -1.87 28.71 24.25
CA PHE A 13 -1.37 27.38 23.98
C PHE A 13 -1.76 26.94 22.56
N LEU A 14 -0.80 26.87 21.66
CA LEU A 14 -0.90 26.25 20.32
C LEU A 14 -0.87 24.72 20.47
N THR A 15 -2.00 24.11 20.80
CA THR A 15 -2.15 22.64 20.90
C THR A 15 -2.87 22.01 19.70
N GLY A 16 -2.74 22.63 18.52
CA GLY A 16 -3.54 22.25 17.34
C GLY A 16 -2.93 21.22 16.36
N CYS A 17 -1.64 20.87 16.45
CA CYS A 17 -0.98 20.06 15.40
C CYS A 17 -0.98 18.54 15.64
N ASN A 18 -1.29 18.04 16.83
CA ASN A 18 -1.08 16.63 17.16
C ASN A 18 -2.29 15.71 16.91
N SER A 19 -3.49 16.26 16.75
CA SER A 19 -4.71 15.46 16.53
C SER A 19 -4.85 14.99 15.09
N ALA A 20 -4.60 15.84 14.12
CA ALA A 20 -4.76 15.53 12.71
C ALA A 20 -3.73 14.49 12.20
N GLU A 21 -2.48 14.55 12.71
CA GLU A 21 -1.45 13.55 12.38
C GLU A 21 -1.81 12.18 12.97
N LYS A 22 -2.30 12.13 14.20
CA LYS A 22 -2.72 10.89 14.85
C LYS A 22 -3.97 10.26 14.22
N GLU A 23 -4.92 11.07 13.76
CA GLU A 23 -6.09 10.58 13.02
C GLU A 23 -5.69 10.02 11.66
N LYS A 24 -4.75 10.65 10.96
CA LYS A 24 -4.22 10.17 9.68
C LYS A 24 -3.43 8.87 9.84
N GLU A 25 -2.58 8.76 10.86
CA GLU A 25 -1.84 7.54 11.18
C GLU A 25 -2.79 6.38 11.49
N ASN A 26 -3.79 6.58 12.34
CA ASN A 26 -4.79 5.58 12.69
C ASN A 26 -5.64 5.15 11.47
N SER A 27 -5.99 6.07 10.57
CA SER A 27 -6.72 5.73 9.35
C SER A 27 -5.89 4.90 8.38
N LEU A 28 -4.58 5.16 8.29
CA LEU A 28 -3.66 4.38 7.46
C LEU A 28 -3.48 2.95 8.02
N ASP A 29 -3.31 2.81 9.32
CA ASP A 29 -3.20 1.50 9.97
C ASP A 29 -4.44 0.64 9.74
N LEU A 30 -5.65 1.24 9.81
CA LEU A 30 -6.90 0.55 9.51
C LEU A 30 -7.01 0.15 8.04
N ALA A 31 -6.56 0.99 7.12
CA ALA A 31 -6.54 0.69 5.69
C ALA A 31 -5.56 -0.46 5.39
N VAL A 32 -4.37 -0.45 5.98
CA VAL A 32 -3.38 -1.53 5.84
C VAL A 32 -3.91 -2.85 6.40
N ALA A 33 -4.54 -2.85 7.59
CA ALA A 33 -5.13 -4.05 8.17
C ALA A 33 -6.28 -4.62 7.30
N SER A 34 -7.12 -3.74 6.75
CA SER A 34 -8.17 -4.14 5.79
C SER A 34 -7.57 -4.70 4.49
N GLY A 35 -6.48 -4.10 3.99
CA GLY A 35 -5.77 -4.57 2.81
C GLY A 35 -5.11 -5.92 3.01
N GLU A 36 -4.59 -6.19 4.21
CA GLU A 36 -4.05 -7.50 4.58
C GLU A 36 -5.13 -8.59 4.53
N GLU A 37 -6.32 -8.32 5.05
CA GLU A 37 -7.45 -9.26 4.98
C GLU A 37 -7.83 -9.56 3.53
N VAL A 38 -7.94 -8.53 2.68
CA VAL A 38 -8.21 -8.67 1.24
C VAL A 38 -7.12 -9.50 0.55
N PHE A 39 -5.86 -9.23 0.87
CA PHE A 39 -4.71 -9.95 0.33
C PHE A 39 -4.73 -11.44 0.71
N ASN A 40 -4.91 -11.73 1.98
CA ASN A 40 -4.94 -13.11 2.49
C ASN A 40 -6.09 -13.92 1.88
N LYS A 41 -7.21 -13.28 1.55
CA LYS A 41 -8.36 -13.94 0.94
C LYS A 41 -8.20 -14.19 -0.56
N ASN A 42 -7.54 -13.28 -1.29
CA ASN A 42 -7.60 -13.26 -2.75
C ASN A 42 -6.24 -13.42 -3.45
N CYS A 43 -5.13 -13.13 -2.80
CA CYS A 43 -3.82 -12.96 -3.45
C CYS A 43 -2.77 -13.93 -2.95
N VAL A 44 -2.83 -14.33 -1.67
CA VAL A 44 -1.81 -15.14 -1.00
C VAL A 44 -1.55 -16.48 -1.69
N SER A 45 -2.58 -17.09 -2.29
CA SER A 45 -2.46 -18.39 -2.97
C SER A 45 -1.49 -18.38 -4.16
N CYS A 46 -1.27 -17.22 -4.77
CA CYS A 46 -0.35 -17.05 -5.89
C CYS A 46 0.90 -16.23 -5.50
N HIS A 47 0.71 -15.16 -4.71
CA HIS A 47 1.81 -14.25 -4.36
C HIS A 47 2.55 -14.62 -3.07
N GLY A 48 2.13 -15.68 -2.38
CA GLY A 48 2.74 -16.14 -1.13
C GLY A 48 2.43 -15.22 0.06
N SER A 49 2.75 -15.71 1.25
CA SER A 49 2.60 -14.92 2.49
C SER A 49 3.42 -13.64 2.41
N GLU A 50 2.83 -12.51 2.82
CA GLU A 50 3.48 -11.19 2.76
C GLU A 50 4.02 -10.84 1.37
N GLY A 51 3.42 -11.37 0.31
CA GLY A 51 3.82 -11.08 -1.06
C GLY A 51 5.22 -11.54 -1.44
N ARG A 52 5.76 -12.59 -0.82
CA ARG A 52 7.13 -13.09 -1.11
C ARG A 52 7.26 -13.84 -2.42
N GLY A 53 6.14 -14.17 -3.08
CA GLY A 53 6.11 -15.11 -4.20
C GLY A 53 6.17 -16.56 -3.73
N LEU A 54 5.98 -17.49 -4.66
CA LEU A 54 6.05 -18.93 -4.40
C LEU A 54 7.18 -19.61 -5.19
N ALA A 55 7.70 -18.98 -6.25
CA ALA A 55 8.76 -19.51 -7.08
C ALA A 55 10.11 -18.91 -6.68
N ASP A 56 11.17 -19.71 -6.77
CA ASP A 56 12.54 -19.27 -6.53
C ASP A 56 12.98 -18.20 -7.53
N ASP A 57 12.57 -18.33 -8.80
CA ASP A 57 12.74 -17.30 -9.82
C ASP A 57 11.45 -17.11 -10.62
N TRP A 58 10.74 -16.04 -10.32
CA TRP A 58 9.49 -15.69 -11.00
C TRP A 58 9.67 -15.30 -12.48
N LYS A 59 10.90 -15.09 -12.95
CA LYS A 59 11.23 -14.78 -14.36
C LYS A 59 11.38 -16.02 -15.22
N VAL A 60 11.43 -17.19 -14.60
CA VAL A 60 11.51 -18.48 -15.28
C VAL A 60 10.08 -19.05 -15.40
N LYS A 61 9.71 -19.42 -16.63
CA LYS A 61 8.41 -20.02 -16.90
C LYS A 61 8.32 -21.41 -16.28
N ASP A 62 7.14 -21.75 -15.78
CA ASP A 62 6.80 -23.09 -15.31
C ASP A 62 6.73 -24.11 -16.47
N GLU A 63 6.49 -25.37 -16.15
CA GLU A 63 6.34 -26.47 -17.12
C GLU A 63 5.19 -26.27 -18.14
N ASN A 64 4.21 -25.41 -17.79
CA ASN A 64 3.09 -25.05 -18.64
C ASN A 64 3.37 -23.80 -19.51
N GLY A 65 4.55 -23.21 -19.40
CA GLY A 65 4.96 -22.04 -20.15
C GLY A 65 4.46 -20.71 -19.60
N ASN A 66 3.95 -20.68 -18.35
CA ASN A 66 3.44 -19.47 -17.70
C ASN A 66 4.47 -18.90 -16.74
N PHE A 67 4.48 -17.57 -16.58
CA PHE A 67 5.27 -16.94 -15.53
C PHE A 67 4.59 -17.11 -14.17
N PRO A 68 5.32 -17.53 -13.14
CA PRO A 68 4.83 -17.49 -11.77
C PRO A 68 4.49 -16.07 -11.32
N ALA A 69 3.63 -15.95 -10.32
CA ALA A 69 3.30 -14.67 -9.72
C ALA A 69 4.55 -14.01 -9.10
N PRO A 70 4.89 -12.77 -9.48
CA PRO A 70 6.06 -12.10 -8.95
C PRO A 70 5.89 -11.74 -7.47
N PRO A 71 6.99 -11.64 -6.70
CA PRO A 71 6.97 -11.03 -5.39
C PRO A 71 6.39 -9.61 -5.41
N LEU A 72 5.61 -9.26 -4.36
CA LEU A 72 5.01 -7.94 -4.19
C LEU A 72 5.64 -7.14 -3.04
N ASN A 73 6.54 -7.73 -2.27
CA ASN A 73 7.14 -7.19 -1.06
C ASN A 73 8.37 -6.27 -1.30
N GLY A 74 8.52 -5.75 -2.50
CA GLY A 74 9.63 -4.85 -2.86
C GLY A 74 10.87 -5.57 -3.43
N THR A 75 10.96 -6.91 -3.34
CA THR A 75 12.10 -7.67 -3.89
C THR A 75 12.04 -7.84 -5.41
N ALA A 76 10.87 -7.61 -6.03
CA ALA A 76 10.69 -7.61 -7.48
C ALA A 76 10.32 -6.21 -7.99
N HIS A 77 9.66 -6.11 -9.14
CA HIS A 77 9.47 -4.85 -9.87
C HIS A 77 8.17 -4.09 -9.55
N THR A 78 7.32 -4.58 -8.66
CA THR A 78 5.99 -4.01 -8.35
C THR A 78 6.04 -2.51 -8.04
N TRP A 79 7.03 -2.07 -7.29
CA TRP A 79 7.24 -0.67 -6.91
C TRP A 79 7.69 0.25 -8.08
N HIS A 80 7.94 -0.28 -9.26
CA HIS A 80 8.20 0.51 -10.47
C HIS A 80 6.92 1.02 -11.14
N HIS A 81 5.76 0.48 -10.78
CA HIS A 81 4.46 0.83 -11.34
C HIS A 81 3.76 1.90 -10.51
N SER A 82 3.14 2.88 -11.17
CA SER A 82 2.33 3.89 -10.50
C SER A 82 1.10 3.27 -9.81
N PRO A 83 0.48 3.96 -8.83
CA PRO A 83 -0.78 3.51 -8.22
C PRO A 83 -1.86 3.19 -9.26
N ALA A 84 -1.97 3.98 -10.31
CA ALA A 84 -2.91 3.76 -11.40
C ALA A 84 -2.62 2.48 -12.20
N GLN A 85 -1.34 2.15 -12.42
CA GLN A 85 -0.93 0.92 -13.09
C GLN A 85 -1.18 -0.32 -12.19
N LEU A 86 -0.93 -0.21 -10.89
CA LEU A 86 -1.26 -1.28 -9.94
C LEU A 86 -2.77 -1.54 -9.91
N LEU A 87 -3.57 -0.48 -9.83
CA LEU A 87 -5.03 -0.58 -9.88
C LEU A 87 -5.51 -1.19 -11.20
N TYR A 88 -4.91 -0.77 -12.33
CA TYR A 88 -5.22 -1.36 -13.64
C TYR A 88 -4.96 -2.86 -13.67
N THR A 89 -3.80 -3.31 -13.14
CA THR A 89 -3.45 -4.74 -13.09
C THR A 89 -4.40 -5.52 -12.18
N ILE A 90 -4.80 -4.97 -11.03
CA ILE A 90 -5.79 -5.59 -10.15
C ILE A 90 -7.14 -5.72 -10.88
N ASN A 91 -7.58 -4.70 -11.58
CA ASN A 91 -8.86 -4.71 -12.29
C ASN A 91 -8.90 -5.70 -13.46
N ASN A 92 -7.82 -5.75 -14.25
CA ASN A 92 -7.84 -6.45 -15.54
C ASN A 92 -7.09 -7.79 -15.51
N GLY A 93 -6.31 -8.05 -14.46
CA GLY A 93 -5.45 -9.22 -14.36
C GLY A 93 -4.19 -9.12 -15.20
N GLY A 94 -3.48 -10.24 -15.37
CA GLY A 94 -2.20 -10.33 -16.06
C GLY A 94 -2.18 -11.32 -17.22
N ILE A 95 -3.32 -11.90 -17.61
CA ILE A 95 -3.39 -12.92 -18.66
C ILE A 95 -2.88 -12.38 -20.00
N ASP A 96 -3.29 -11.18 -20.38
CA ASP A 96 -2.86 -10.53 -21.63
C ASP A 96 -1.35 -10.19 -21.65
N MET A 97 -0.70 -10.20 -20.48
CA MET A 97 0.74 -10.00 -20.32
C MET A 97 1.52 -11.32 -20.19
N GLY A 98 0.87 -12.46 -20.44
CA GLY A 98 1.48 -13.80 -20.34
C GLY A 98 1.57 -14.35 -18.92
N GLY A 99 0.86 -13.76 -17.97
CA GLY A 99 0.73 -14.24 -16.59
C GLY A 99 -0.58 -15.01 -16.38
N GLN A 100 -0.83 -15.38 -15.12
CA GLN A 100 -2.02 -16.14 -14.72
C GLN A 100 -2.94 -15.36 -13.77
N MET A 101 -2.64 -14.10 -13.47
CA MET A 101 -3.42 -13.28 -12.54
C MET A 101 -4.83 -13.03 -13.11
N PRO A 102 -5.91 -13.43 -12.40
CA PRO A 102 -7.26 -13.13 -12.85
C PRO A 102 -7.60 -11.64 -12.63
N ALA A 103 -8.64 -11.16 -13.32
CA ALA A 103 -9.23 -9.86 -13.08
C ALA A 103 -10.04 -9.84 -11.78
N PHE A 104 -9.97 -8.71 -11.03
CA PHE A 104 -10.69 -8.51 -9.78
C PHE A 104 -11.71 -7.36 -9.84
N SER A 105 -11.97 -6.77 -11.02
CA SER A 105 -12.94 -5.68 -11.18
C SER A 105 -14.32 -5.99 -10.60
N GLU A 106 -14.79 -7.23 -10.78
CA GLU A 106 -16.11 -7.69 -10.32
C GLU A 106 -16.10 -8.30 -8.90
N ARG A 107 -14.90 -8.51 -8.33
CA ARG A 107 -14.73 -9.20 -7.04
C ARG A 107 -14.42 -8.28 -5.88
N LEU A 108 -13.76 -7.17 -6.15
CA LEU A 108 -13.33 -6.18 -5.18
C LEU A 108 -13.93 -4.82 -5.51
N ASN A 109 -14.46 -4.14 -4.50
CA ASN A 109 -14.85 -2.73 -4.64
C ASN A 109 -13.61 -1.80 -4.61
N GLU A 110 -13.80 -0.51 -4.92
CA GLU A 110 -12.68 0.44 -5.01
C GLU A 110 -11.95 0.64 -3.67
N GLU A 111 -12.68 0.61 -2.56
CA GLU A 111 -12.09 0.74 -1.23
C GLU A 111 -11.19 -0.45 -0.89
N GLN A 112 -11.62 -1.67 -1.20
CA GLN A 112 -10.82 -2.88 -1.03
C GLN A 112 -9.57 -2.89 -1.91
N LYS A 113 -9.68 -2.40 -3.15
CA LYS A 113 -8.54 -2.29 -4.07
C LYS A 113 -7.52 -1.26 -3.58
N GLN A 114 -7.98 -0.12 -3.06
CA GLN A 114 -7.10 0.88 -2.50
C GLN A 114 -6.41 0.34 -1.23
N ALA A 115 -7.15 -0.26 -0.31
CA ALA A 115 -6.59 -0.87 0.89
C ALA A 115 -5.55 -1.96 0.56
N LEU A 116 -5.80 -2.75 -0.49
CA LEU A 116 -4.85 -3.75 -1.00
C LEU A 116 -3.55 -3.10 -1.50
N ILE A 117 -3.63 -1.98 -2.21
CA ILE A 117 -2.45 -1.23 -2.68
C ILE A 117 -1.67 -0.67 -1.49
N ASP A 118 -2.35 -0.12 -0.47
CA ASP A 118 -1.74 0.40 0.74
C ASP A 118 -1.05 -0.70 1.55
N TYR A 119 -1.66 -1.89 1.65
CA TYR A 119 -1.01 -3.05 2.24
C TYR A 119 0.23 -3.49 1.46
N ILE A 120 0.16 -3.62 0.14
CA ILE A 120 1.31 -3.98 -0.70
C ILE A 120 2.45 -2.95 -0.51
N TYR A 121 2.14 -1.66 -0.48
CA TYR A 121 3.11 -0.61 -0.20
C TYR A 121 3.75 -0.78 1.18
N SER A 122 2.97 -1.16 2.20
CA SER A 122 3.48 -1.37 3.57
C SER A 122 4.48 -2.52 3.68
N LEU A 123 4.44 -3.50 2.76
CA LEU A 123 5.37 -4.62 2.69
C LEU A 123 6.77 -4.22 2.17
N TRP A 124 6.91 -3.03 1.58
CA TRP A 124 8.17 -2.62 0.98
C TRP A 124 9.14 -2.09 2.04
N PRO A 125 10.45 -2.38 1.90
CA PRO A 125 11.48 -1.74 2.70
C PRO A 125 11.42 -0.20 2.60
N SER A 126 11.80 0.50 3.65
CA SER A 126 11.68 1.97 3.75
C SER A 126 12.42 2.73 2.64
N ASP A 127 13.54 2.19 2.15
CA ASP A 127 14.27 2.79 1.02
C ASP A 127 13.50 2.65 -0.30
N ILE A 128 12.74 1.56 -0.48
CA ILE A 128 11.87 1.34 -1.63
C ILE A 128 10.64 2.25 -1.54
N GLN A 129 10.01 2.38 -0.36
CA GLN A 129 8.92 3.32 -0.14
C GLN A 129 9.35 4.76 -0.46
N THR A 130 10.54 5.17 0.01
CA THR A 130 11.09 6.50 -0.28
C THR A 130 11.26 6.74 -1.79
N LYS A 131 11.82 5.78 -2.52
CA LYS A 131 11.99 5.88 -3.99
C LYS A 131 10.65 5.95 -4.72
N TYR A 132 9.67 5.18 -4.26
CA TYR A 132 8.31 5.17 -4.82
C TYR A 132 7.62 6.53 -4.61
N ASP A 133 7.69 7.07 -3.40
CA ASP A 133 7.07 8.34 -3.06
C ASP A 133 7.67 9.51 -3.85
N GLN A 134 9.00 9.53 -4.02
CA GLN A 134 9.67 10.54 -4.85
C GLN A 134 9.23 10.50 -6.33
N ARG A 135 8.79 9.34 -6.81
CA ARG A 135 8.40 9.16 -8.21
C ARG A 135 6.91 9.38 -8.46
N PHE A 136 6.05 9.07 -7.49
CA PHE A 136 4.61 8.95 -7.73
C PHE A 136 3.73 9.75 -6.78
N LYS A 137 4.27 10.36 -5.73
CA LYS A 137 3.60 11.25 -4.80
C LYS A 137 4.18 12.66 -4.83
#